data_fdfa04688fba24c3a9a9ded87f92031c
#
_entry.id   fdfa04688fba24c3a9a9ded87f92031c
#
_cell.length_a   1.000
_cell.length_b   1.000
_cell.length_c   1.000
_cell.angle_alpha   90.00
_cell.angle_beta   90.00
_cell.angle_gamma   90.00
#
_symmetry.space_group_name_H-M   'P 1'
#
loop_
_entity.id
_entity.type
_entity.pdbx_description
1 polymer ?
#
loop_
_entity_poly.entity_id
_entity_poly.type
_entity_poly.pdbx_seq_one_letter_code
_entity_poly.pdbx_strand_id
1 'polypeptide(L)'
;MIVKQMDIRANIKKYFDLAYSGNTIIVPRKDNKNIVIISEEEYNRICRGVRITAYSEAILSHVQEAGTTKVTAAGDIRSDNLKKLETIGGLKKNWNGNGASPISKKLIKKSEELINCLNIQPEIFPTAMRTIQLEYDNSRRDHMEIEISEDKTAEVFIVTYDGREYFESILSDADNINRKVSEFYG
;
A
#
# COMPACT_ATOMS: atom_id res chain seq x y z
N MET A 1 -3.43 5.80 26.29
CA MET A 1 -3.15 6.76 27.39
C MET A 1 -3.47 8.18 26.92
N ILE A 2 -4.17 9.02 27.71
CA ILE A 2 -4.50 10.42 27.35
C ILE A 2 -3.47 11.34 28.00
N VAL A 3 -2.85 12.24 27.23
CA VAL A 3 -1.75 13.12 27.68
C VAL A 3 -1.97 14.54 27.18
N LYS A 4 -1.74 15.54 28.04
CA LYS A 4 -1.85 16.95 27.64
C LYS A 4 -0.63 17.34 26.76
N GLN A 5 -0.85 18.26 25.83
CA GLN A 5 0.21 18.75 24.93
C GLN A 5 1.41 19.35 25.72
N MET A 6 1.16 19.99 26.85
CA MET A 6 2.23 20.54 27.69
C MET A 6 3.10 19.47 28.31
N ASP A 7 2.53 18.33 28.70
CA ASP A 7 3.28 17.21 29.28
C ASP A 7 4.21 16.57 28.24
N ILE A 8 3.74 16.47 26.98
CA ILE A 8 4.59 16.00 25.88
C ILE A 8 5.76 16.95 25.65
N ARG A 9 5.51 18.26 25.62
CA ARG A 9 6.58 19.27 25.48
C ARG A 9 7.61 19.19 26.60
N ALA A 10 7.15 18.94 27.81
CA ALA A 10 8.03 18.84 28.98
C ALA A 10 8.91 17.57 28.94
N ASN A 11 8.48 16.50 28.32
CA ASN A 11 9.22 15.23 28.29
C ASN A 11 8.90 14.38 27.04
N ILE A 12 9.23 14.91 25.87
CA ILE A 12 8.93 14.30 24.58
C ILE A 12 9.54 12.90 24.44
N LYS A 13 10.78 12.73 24.92
CA LYS A 13 11.47 11.44 24.87
C LYS A 13 10.68 10.33 25.56
N LYS A 14 10.18 10.59 26.77
CA LYS A 14 9.36 9.63 27.53
C LYS A 14 8.17 9.13 26.73
N TYR A 15 7.46 10.04 26.04
CA TYR A 15 6.25 9.67 25.30
C TYR A 15 6.56 8.98 23.99
N PHE A 16 7.69 9.28 23.36
CA PHE A 16 8.17 8.51 22.21
C PHE A 16 8.61 7.10 22.61
N ASP A 17 9.36 6.96 23.73
CA ASP A 17 9.74 5.65 24.25
C ASP A 17 8.50 4.80 24.62
N LEU A 18 7.46 5.42 25.18
CA LEU A 18 6.18 4.74 25.46
C LEU A 18 5.45 4.32 24.18
N ALA A 19 5.41 5.16 23.15
CA ALA A 19 4.82 4.81 21.87
C ALA A 19 5.59 3.66 21.20
N TYR A 20 6.92 3.73 21.20
CA TYR A 20 7.78 2.66 20.71
C TYR A 20 7.56 1.33 21.45
N SER A 21 7.26 1.36 22.75
CA SER A 21 6.91 0.19 23.56
C SER A 21 5.48 -0.32 23.35
N GLY A 22 4.78 0.13 22.32
CA GLY A 22 3.44 -0.34 21.95
C GLY A 22 2.28 0.39 22.66
N ASN A 23 2.55 1.52 23.34
CA ASN A 23 1.48 2.32 23.97
C ASN A 23 0.88 3.32 22.99
N THR A 24 -0.45 3.34 22.89
CA THR A 24 -1.16 4.41 22.17
C THR A 24 -1.28 5.66 23.04
N ILE A 25 -0.79 6.79 22.55
CA ILE A 25 -0.87 8.09 23.22
C ILE A 25 -1.86 8.99 22.49
N ILE A 26 -2.86 9.50 23.20
CA ILE A 26 -3.88 10.40 22.64
C ILE A 26 -3.67 11.79 23.23
N VAL A 27 -3.50 12.78 22.37
CA VAL A 27 -3.35 14.20 22.71
C VAL A 27 -4.63 14.93 22.36
N PRO A 28 -5.48 15.28 23.35
CA PRO A 28 -6.71 15.99 23.09
C PRO A 28 -6.45 17.38 22.50
N ARG A 29 -7.24 17.75 21.48
CA ARG A 29 -7.25 19.07 20.87
C ARG A 29 -8.68 19.61 20.83
N LYS A 30 -8.81 20.92 20.61
CA LYS A 30 -10.12 21.55 20.40
C LYS A 30 -10.84 20.90 19.20
N ASP A 31 -12.15 20.91 19.24
CA ASP A 31 -13.03 20.41 18.17
C ASP A 31 -12.89 18.91 17.87
N ASN A 32 -12.54 18.10 18.87
CA ASN A 32 -12.31 16.64 18.74
C ASN A 32 -11.25 16.25 17.71
N LYS A 33 -10.39 17.18 17.29
CA LYS A 33 -9.25 16.91 16.39
C LYS A 33 -8.06 16.37 17.17
N ASN A 34 -8.25 15.26 17.86
CA ASN A 34 -7.21 14.62 18.67
C ASN A 34 -6.06 14.11 17.81
N ILE A 35 -4.85 14.15 18.35
CA ILE A 35 -3.67 13.56 17.74
C ILE A 35 -3.42 12.23 18.42
N VAL A 36 -3.09 11.21 17.64
CA VAL A 36 -2.64 9.90 18.13
C VAL A 36 -1.17 9.71 17.79
N ILE A 37 -0.37 9.33 18.80
CA ILE A 37 1.04 8.97 18.63
C ILE A 37 1.14 7.47 18.93
N ILE A 38 1.61 6.72 17.96
CA ILE A 38 1.84 5.27 18.01
C ILE A 38 3.19 4.95 17.38
N SER A 39 3.71 3.76 17.58
CA SER A 39 4.88 3.29 16.83
C SER A 39 4.50 3.08 15.36
N GLU A 40 5.50 3.10 14.49
CA GLU A 40 5.33 2.76 13.07
C GLU A 40 4.82 1.33 12.90
N GLU A 41 5.30 0.39 13.71
CA GLU A 41 4.82 -0.99 13.74
C GLU A 41 3.30 -1.05 14.03
N GLU A 42 2.82 -0.33 15.04
CA GLU A 42 1.40 -0.28 15.38
C GLU A 42 0.56 0.40 14.29
N TYR A 43 1.09 1.49 13.69
CA TYR A 43 0.46 2.14 12.53
C TYR A 43 0.31 1.15 11.37
N ASN A 44 1.37 0.43 11.01
CA ASN A 44 1.34 -0.57 9.95
C ASN A 44 0.38 -1.72 10.27
N ARG A 45 0.32 -2.16 11.55
CA ARG A 45 -0.64 -3.17 12.01
C ARG A 45 -2.09 -2.71 11.84
N ILE A 46 -2.40 -1.47 12.20
CA ILE A 46 -3.75 -0.89 12.04
C ILE A 46 -4.10 -0.76 10.56
N CYS A 47 -3.20 -0.25 9.72
CA CYS A 47 -3.42 -0.12 8.28
C CYS A 47 -3.66 -1.48 7.61
N ARG A 48 -2.89 -2.50 7.99
CA ARG A 48 -3.10 -3.88 7.52
C ARG A 48 -4.45 -4.45 8.01
N GLY A 49 -4.81 -4.23 9.28
CA GLY A 49 -6.09 -4.69 9.84
C GLY A 49 -7.31 -4.04 9.17
N VAL A 50 -7.26 -2.75 8.88
CA VAL A 50 -8.32 -2.03 8.16
C VAL A 50 -8.45 -2.53 6.72
N ARG A 51 -7.33 -2.80 6.03
CA ARG A 51 -7.35 -3.37 4.69
C ARG A 51 -7.99 -4.77 4.66
N ILE A 52 -7.64 -5.65 5.61
CA ILE A 52 -8.22 -7.00 5.71
C ILE A 52 -9.73 -6.93 6.00
N THR A 53 -10.18 -6.03 6.89
CA THR A 53 -11.61 -5.90 7.24
C THR A 53 -12.41 -5.32 6.08
N ALA A 54 -11.92 -4.28 5.42
CA ALA A 54 -12.57 -3.69 4.25
C ALA A 54 -12.65 -4.70 3.08
N TYR A 55 -11.60 -5.50 2.88
CA TYR A 55 -11.58 -6.54 1.86
C TYR A 55 -12.53 -7.69 2.19
N SER A 56 -12.58 -8.15 3.45
CA SER A 56 -13.53 -9.18 3.90
C SER A 56 -14.97 -8.70 3.88
N GLU A 57 -15.25 -7.44 4.24
CA GLU A 57 -16.60 -6.86 4.17
C GLU A 57 -17.05 -6.68 2.71
N ALA A 58 -16.16 -6.27 1.80
CA ALA A 58 -16.46 -6.19 0.37
C ALA A 58 -16.74 -7.58 -0.23
N ILE A 59 -15.99 -8.62 0.15
CA ILE A 59 -16.26 -10.00 -0.28
C ILE A 59 -17.59 -10.50 0.31
N LEU A 60 -17.85 -10.27 1.60
CA LEU A 60 -19.07 -10.73 2.26
C LEU A 60 -20.32 -10.04 1.71
N SER A 61 -20.27 -8.74 1.39
CA SER A 61 -21.38 -8.03 0.75
C SER A 61 -21.67 -8.55 -0.67
N HIS A 62 -20.62 -8.86 -1.45
CA HIS A 62 -20.78 -9.46 -2.79
C HIS A 62 -21.30 -10.90 -2.76
N VAL A 63 -20.96 -11.68 -1.72
CA VAL A 63 -21.44 -13.07 -1.55
C VAL A 63 -22.92 -13.12 -1.12
N GLN A 64 -23.41 -12.09 -0.41
CA GLN A 64 -24.84 -12.01 -0.02
C GLN A 64 -25.77 -11.57 -1.14
N GLU A 65 -25.27 -10.83 -2.15
CA GLU A 65 -26.07 -10.42 -3.31
C GLU A 65 -26.07 -11.44 -4.47
N ALA A 66 -25.10 -12.36 -4.50
CA ALA A 66 -24.97 -13.37 -5.55
C ALA A 66 -25.43 -14.75 -5.08
N GLY A 67 -26.73 -14.94 -4.99
CA GLY A 67 -27.32 -16.29 -5.04
C GLY A 67 -27.17 -16.88 -6.45
N THR A 68 -25.98 -17.10 -6.94
CA THR A 68 -25.59 -18.07 -7.98
C THR A 68 -24.11 -17.93 -8.33
N THR A 69 -23.42 -19.03 -8.24
CA THR A 69 -22.01 -19.26 -8.55
C THR A 69 -21.58 -18.68 -9.90
N LYS A 70 -20.66 -17.70 -9.89
CA LYS A 70 -19.71 -17.52 -10.98
C LYS A 70 -18.38 -17.03 -10.43
N VAL A 71 -17.36 -17.86 -10.60
CA VAL A 71 -15.94 -17.53 -10.37
C VAL A 71 -15.53 -16.46 -11.38
N THR A 72 -15.41 -15.20 -10.94
CA THR A 72 -14.98 -14.07 -11.77
C THR A 72 -14.04 -13.11 -11.02
N ALA A 73 -13.25 -13.61 -10.08
CA ALA A 73 -12.42 -12.72 -9.26
C ALA A 73 -11.24 -12.05 -10.01
N ALA A 74 -10.56 -12.78 -10.93
CA ALA A 74 -9.35 -12.25 -11.58
C ALA A 74 -9.62 -11.22 -12.71
N GLY A 75 -10.75 -11.32 -13.40
CA GLY A 75 -11.13 -10.39 -14.47
C GLY A 75 -11.57 -9.02 -13.93
N ASP A 76 -12.17 -9.02 -12.74
CA ASP A 76 -12.71 -7.81 -12.10
C ASP A 76 -11.58 -6.95 -11.52
N ILE A 77 -10.64 -7.54 -10.79
CA ILE A 77 -9.49 -6.83 -10.19
C ILE A 77 -8.60 -6.19 -11.28
N ARG A 78 -8.35 -6.88 -12.38
CA ARG A 78 -7.59 -6.32 -13.52
C ARG A 78 -8.29 -5.11 -14.12
N SER A 79 -9.59 -5.20 -14.34
CA SER A 79 -10.40 -4.08 -14.85
C SER A 79 -10.35 -2.88 -13.90
N ASP A 80 -10.43 -3.12 -12.60
CA ASP A 80 -10.37 -2.06 -11.60
C ASP A 80 -8.98 -1.42 -11.50
N ASN A 81 -7.92 -2.22 -11.65
CA ASN A 81 -6.55 -1.72 -11.74
C ASN A 81 -6.35 -0.83 -12.98
N LEU A 82 -6.89 -1.19 -14.13
CA LEU A 82 -6.82 -0.34 -15.34
C LEU A 82 -7.55 0.98 -15.14
N LYS A 83 -8.75 0.99 -14.55
CA LYS A 83 -9.48 2.22 -14.19
C LYS A 83 -8.70 3.07 -13.18
N LYS A 84 -8.03 2.42 -12.21
CA LYS A 84 -7.18 3.11 -11.23
C LYS A 84 -5.98 3.77 -11.90
N LEU A 85 -5.34 3.12 -12.87
CA LEU A 85 -4.26 3.71 -13.68
C LEU A 85 -4.74 4.92 -14.50
N GLU A 86 -5.92 4.87 -15.08
CA GLU A 86 -6.54 6.03 -15.77
C GLU A 86 -6.71 7.21 -14.79
N THR A 87 -7.21 6.95 -13.58
CA THR A 87 -7.36 7.95 -12.53
C THR A 87 -5.99 8.55 -12.13
N ILE A 88 -4.98 7.70 -11.93
CA ILE A 88 -3.60 8.11 -11.62
C ILE A 88 -3.03 8.97 -12.76
N GLY A 89 -3.28 8.62 -14.02
CA GLY A 89 -2.88 9.39 -15.18
C GLY A 89 -3.52 10.77 -15.27
N GLY A 90 -4.67 10.97 -14.61
CA GLY A 90 -5.37 12.26 -14.47
C GLY A 90 -4.84 13.16 -13.35
N LEU A 91 -3.97 12.67 -12.45
CA LEU A 91 -3.45 13.44 -11.32
C LEU A 91 -2.70 14.68 -11.78
N LYS A 92 -2.92 15.81 -11.07
CA LYS A 92 -2.29 17.10 -11.36
C LYS A 92 -1.12 17.35 -10.43
N LYS A 93 -0.31 18.37 -10.74
CA LYS A 93 0.75 18.82 -9.82
C LYS A 93 0.19 19.05 -8.42
N ASN A 94 0.93 18.63 -7.41
CA ASN A 94 0.56 18.70 -5.97
C ASN A 94 -0.62 17.78 -5.57
N TRP A 95 -0.84 16.69 -6.30
CA TRP A 95 -1.92 15.74 -6.03
C TRP A 95 -1.90 15.12 -4.62
N ASN A 96 -0.71 15.03 -4.01
CA ASN A 96 -0.54 14.51 -2.64
C ASN A 96 -0.50 15.62 -1.57
N GLY A 97 -0.71 16.89 -1.93
CA GLY A 97 -0.62 18.04 -1.01
C GLY A 97 0.81 18.48 -0.65
N ASN A 98 1.85 17.74 -1.10
CA ASN A 98 3.27 17.95 -0.77
C ASN A 98 4.14 18.22 -2.01
N GLY A 99 3.54 18.75 -3.07
CA GLY A 99 4.27 19.19 -4.26
C GLY A 99 4.57 18.09 -5.29
N ALA A 100 4.02 16.88 -5.15
CA ALA A 100 4.27 15.79 -6.09
C ALA A 100 3.91 16.17 -7.53
N SER A 101 4.77 15.76 -8.47
CA SER A 101 4.55 15.94 -9.90
C SER A 101 3.55 14.90 -10.44
N PRO A 102 2.87 15.18 -11.57
CA PRO A 102 2.03 14.18 -12.23
C PRO A 102 2.85 12.97 -12.69
N ILE A 103 2.20 11.83 -12.77
CA ILE A 103 2.77 10.62 -13.40
C ILE A 103 2.75 10.81 -14.92
N SER A 104 3.82 10.38 -15.58
CA SER A 104 3.94 10.54 -17.04
C SER A 104 3.00 9.60 -17.79
N LYS A 105 2.51 10.04 -18.94
CA LYS A 105 1.70 9.20 -19.83
C LYS A 105 2.44 7.94 -20.30
N LYS A 106 3.77 8.03 -20.44
CA LYS A 106 4.61 6.91 -20.84
C LYS A 106 4.62 5.83 -19.75
N LEU A 107 4.74 6.23 -18.47
CA LEU A 107 4.71 5.29 -17.36
C LEU A 107 3.32 4.69 -17.16
N ILE A 108 2.24 5.48 -17.31
CA ILE A 108 0.87 4.95 -17.26
C ILE A 108 0.69 3.86 -18.31
N LYS A 109 1.06 4.13 -19.57
CA LYS A 109 0.95 3.14 -20.65
C LYS A 109 1.77 1.87 -20.37
N LYS A 110 3.01 2.01 -19.89
CA LYS A 110 3.86 0.88 -19.47
C LYS A 110 3.17 0.06 -18.37
N SER A 111 2.59 0.72 -17.38
CA SER A 111 1.90 0.05 -16.27
C SER A 111 0.62 -0.66 -16.75
N GLU A 112 -0.14 -0.08 -17.69
CA GLU A 112 -1.30 -0.73 -18.30
C GLU A 112 -0.90 -2.02 -19.05
N GLU A 113 0.19 -1.98 -19.81
CA GLU A 113 0.73 -3.15 -20.51
C GLU A 113 1.14 -4.25 -19.50
N LEU A 114 1.81 -3.88 -18.41
CA LEU A 114 2.18 -4.81 -17.34
C LEU A 114 0.95 -5.42 -16.68
N ILE A 115 -0.01 -4.62 -16.22
CA ILE A 115 -1.23 -5.08 -15.54
C ILE A 115 -2.01 -6.08 -16.41
N ASN A 116 -2.03 -5.87 -17.72
CA ASN A 116 -2.67 -6.81 -18.65
C ASN A 116 -1.97 -8.18 -18.71
N CYS A 117 -0.67 -8.24 -18.43
CA CYS A 117 0.15 -9.45 -18.52
C CYS A 117 0.46 -10.10 -17.14
N LEU A 118 0.11 -9.45 -16.02
CA LEU A 118 0.36 -10.04 -14.71
C LEU A 118 -0.64 -11.16 -14.39
N ASN A 119 -0.12 -12.29 -13.89
CA ASN A 119 -0.91 -13.46 -13.49
C ASN A 119 -1.68 -13.20 -12.18
N ILE A 120 -1.01 -12.56 -11.20
CA ILE A 120 -1.58 -12.12 -9.93
C ILE A 120 -1.63 -10.61 -9.95
N GLN A 121 -2.81 -10.06 -9.72
CA GLN A 121 -3.04 -8.63 -9.77
C GLN A 121 -2.62 -7.96 -8.45
N PRO A 122 -1.82 -6.87 -8.48
CA PRO A 122 -1.40 -6.12 -7.31
C PRO A 122 -2.46 -5.14 -6.82
N GLU A 123 -2.23 -4.56 -5.65
CA GLU A 123 -2.69 -3.20 -5.39
C GLU A 123 -1.74 -2.19 -6.04
N ILE A 124 -2.28 -1.07 -6.56
CA ILE A 124 -1.50 -0.09 -7.33
C ILE A 124 -1.56 1.27 -6.66
N PHE A 125 -0.40 1.94 -6.54
CA PHE A 125 -0.32 3.28 -5.96
C PHE A 125 0.61 4.19 -6.77
N PRO A 126 0.30 5.49 -6.92
CA PRO A 126 1.24 6.48 -7.41
C PRO A 126 2.19 6.89 -6.28
N THR A 127 3.48 7.09 -6.58
CA THR A 127 4.43 7.62 -5.61
C THR A 127 4.78 9.08 -5.89
N ALA A 128 5.25 9.79 -4.86
CA ALA A 128 5.73 11.16 -5.01
C ALA A 128 6.99 11.25 -5.89
N MET A 129 7.70 10.15 -6.07
CA MET A 129 8.90 10.02 -6.93
C MET A 129 8.57 9.86 -8.40
N ARG A 130 7.29 9.97 -8.78
CA ARG A 130 6.78 9.82 -10.16
C ARG A 130 6.89 8.40 -10.69
N THR A 131 6.73 7.43 -9.81
CA THR A 131 6.71 6.00 -10.09
C THR A 131 5.35 5.40 -9.79
N ILE A 132 5.13 4.17 -10.20
CA ILE A 132 3.97 3.35 -9.83
C ILE A 132 4.45 2.21 -8.96
N GLN A 133 3.85 2.05 -7.79
CA GLN A 133 4.11 0.97 -6.84
C GLN A 133 3.05 -0.12 -7.00
N LEU A 134 3.51 -1.36 -7.11
CA LEU A 134 2.69 -2.57 -7.13
C LEU A 134 2.89 -3.28 -5.80
N GLU A 135 1.84 -3.46 -5.01
CA GLU A 135 1.90 -4.07 -3.69
C GLU A 135 1.27 -5.47 -3.69
N TYR A 136 1.90 -6.39 -2.94
CA TYR A 136 1.47 -7.76 -2.76
C TYR A 136 1.64 -8.17 -1.29
N ASP A 137 0.64 -8.83 -0.74
CA ASP A 137 0.69 -9.45 0.59
C ASP A 137 0.46 -10.96 0.46
N ASN A 138 1.20 -11.78 1.20
CA ASN A 138 1.03 -13.21 1.20
C ASN A 138 0.43 -13.76 2.51
N SER A 139 0.09 -15.03 2.52
CA SER A 139 -0.51 -15.70 3.69
C SER A 139 0.42 -15.78 4.91
N ARG A 140 1.73 -15.63 4.71
CA ARG A 140 2.76 -15.55 5.77
C ARG A 140 2.83 -14.17 6.40
N ARG A 141 2.05 -13.19 5.90
CA ARG A 141 2.07 -11.77 6.26
C ARG A 141 3.36 -11.05 5.84
N ASP A 142 4.08 -11.59 4.86
CA ASP A 142 5.15 -10.84 4.23
C ASP A 142 4.53 -9.85 3.25
N HIS A 143 5.18 -8.71 3.09
CA HIS A 143 4.77 -7.63 2.18
C HIS A 143 5.84 -7.43 1.11
N MET A 144 5.42 -7.28 -0.14
CA MET A 144 6.31 -6.98 -1.26
C MET A 144 5.80 -5.76 -2.03
N GLU A 145 6.71 -4.83 -2.28
CA GLU A 145 6.51 -3.67 -3.13
C GLU A 145 7.40 -3.79 -4.37
N ILE A 146 6.84 -3.52 -5.54
CA ILE A 146 7.59 -3.42 -6.80
C ILE A 146 7.39 -2.03 -7.35
N GLU A 147 8.43 -1.20 -7.35
CA GLU A 147 8.40 0.16 -7.84
C GLU A 147 8.77 0.21 -9.33
N ILE A 148 7.83 0.64 -10.15
CA ILE A 148 7.95 0.76 -11.62
C ILE A 148 8.20 2.20 -11.99
N SER A 149 9.29 2.45 -12.71
CA SER A 149 9.63 3.72 -13.34
C SER A 149 9.55 3.63 -14.87
N GLU A 150 9.98 4.67 -15.57
CA GLU A 150 10.16 4.63 -17.01
C GLU A 150 11.37 3.80 -17.47
N ASP A 151 12.24 3.43 -16.53
CA ASP A 151 13.45 2.64 -16.78
C ASP A 151 13.14 1.18 -17.10
N LYS A 152 14.17 0.45 -17.53
CA LYS A 152 14.06 -0.96 -17.86
C LYS A 152 14.08 -1.86 -16.62
N THR A 153 14.38 -1.32 -15.46
CA THR A 153 14.42 -2.04 -14.18
C THR A 153 13.27 -1.60 -13.28
N ALA A 154 12.90 -2.47 -12.37
CA ALA A 154 11.99 -2.21 -11.27
C ALA A 154 12.73 -2.54 -9.97
N GLU A 155 12.48 -1.75 -8.94
CA GLU A 155 13.01 -1.99 -7.61
C GLU A 155 12.01 -2.82 -6.82
N VAL A 156 12.50 -3.90 -6.20
CA VAL A 156 11.70 -4.79 -5.37
C VAL A 156 12.13 -4.64 -3.93
N PHE A 157 11.17 -4.40 -3.08
CA PHE A 157 11.34 -4.37 -1.63
C PHE A 157 10.43 -5.42 -0.99
N ILE A 158 10.97 -6.27 -0.11
CA ILE A 158 10.20 -7.28 0.62
C ILE A 158 10.47 -7.10 2.11
N VAL A 159 9.40 -7.05 2.89
CA VAL A 159 9.45 -7.13 4.36
C VAL A 159 8.76 -8.40 4.78
N THR A 160 9.48 -9.27 5.47
CA THR A 160 8.90 -10.49 6.06
C THR A 160 8.19 -10.17 7.37
N TYR A 161 7.28 -11.05 7.80
CA TYR A 161 6.54 -10.90 9.05
C TYR A 161 7.44 -10.71 10.29
N ASP A 162 8.64 -11.31 10.30
CA ASP A 162 9.63 -11.16 11.36
C ASP A 162 10.54 -9.92 11.21
N GLY A 163 10.23 -9.04 10.25
CA GLY A 163 10.87 -7.74 10.06
C GLY A 163 12.18 -7.78 9.27
N ARG A 164 12.51 -8.87 8.60
CA ARG A 164 13.67 -8.90 7.68
C ARG A 164 13.32 -8.19 6.38
N GLU A 165 14.25 -7.39 5.88
CA GLU A 165 14.11 -6.59 4.67
C GLU A 165 15.02 -7.12 3.57
N TYR A 166 14.51 -7.18 2.34
CA TYR A 166 15.22 -7.59 1.15
C TYR A 166 15.01 -6.57 0.04
N PHE A 167 16.10 -6.20 -0.62
CA PHE A 167 16.09 -5.27 -1.74
C PHE A 167 16.74 -5.93 -2.94
N GLU A 168 16.13 -5.83 -4.10
CA GLU A 168 16.71 -6.24 -5.36
C GLU A 168 16.19 -5.41 -6.52
N SER A 169 16.94 -5.37 -7.63
CA SER A 169 16.51 -4.78 -8.87
C SER A 169 16.30 -5.87 -9.91
N ILE A 170 15.16 -5.85 -10.59
CA ILE A 170 14.79 -6.81 -11.63
C ILE A 170 14.48 -6.07 -12.94
N LEU A 171 14.41 -6.79 -14.07
CA LEU A 171 13.86 -6.21 -15.28
C LEU A 171 12.36 -5.94 -15.12
N SER A 172 11.90 -4.77 -15.56
CA SER A 172 10.51 -4.31 -15.39
C SER A 172 9.59 -4.78 -16.53
N ASP A 173 9.78 -6.03 -17.01
CA ASP A 173 8.88 -6.71 -17.91
C ASP A 173 7.98 -7.70 -17.17
N ALA A 174 6.92 -8.15 -17.84
CA ALA A 174 5.89 -8.99 -17.23
C ALA A 174 6.44 -10.35 -16.79
N ASP A 175 7.38 -10.95 -17.52
CA ASP A 175 7.92 -12.27 -17.21
C ASP A 175 8.74 -12.25 -15.91
N ASN A 176 9.62 -11.26 -15.76
CA ASN A 176 10.42 -11.11 -14.54
C ASN A 176 9.55 -10.75 -13.34
N ILE A 177 8.55 -9.88 -13.50
CA ILE A 177 7.62 -9.53 -12.41
C ILE A 177 6.77 -10.76 -12.03
N ASN A 178 6.17 -11.48 -12.98
CA ASN A 178 5.40 -12.69 -12.70
C ASN A 178 6.23 -13.76 -12.00
N ARG A 179 7.48 -13.96 -12.41
CA ARG A 179 8.40 -14.88 -11.72
C ARG A 179 8.63 -14.44 -10.28
N LYS A 180 8.93 -13.15 -10.04
CA LYS A 180 9.17 -12.62 -8.70
C LYS A 180 7.93 -12.74 -7.81
N VAL A 181 6.76 -12.41 -8.34
CA VAL A 181 5.49 -12.57 -7.63
C VAL A 181 5.23 -14.05 -7.30
N SER A 182 5.49 -14.98 -8.22
CA SER A 182 5.36 -16.41 -7.96
C SER A 182 6.30 -16.89 -6.85
N GLU A 183 7.57 -16.46 -6.84
CA GLU A 183 8.53 -16.75 -5.79
C GLU A 183 8.07 -16.22 -4.41
N PHE A 184 7.43 -15.05 -4.39
CA PHE A 184 6.91 -14.43 -3.17
C PHE A 184 5.73 -15.19 -2.56
N TYR A 185 4.87 -15.78 -3.38
CA TYR A 185 3.74 -16.59 -2.90
C TYR A 185 4.11 -18.05 -2.57
N GLY A 186 5.22 -18.57 -3.11
CA GLY A 186 5.79 -19.91 -2.81
C GLY A 186 5.26 -20.97 -3.72
#